data_6ae0ed68925a6cddc52f942e600a967a
#
_entry.id   6ae0ed68925a6cddc52f942e600a967a
#
_cell.length_a   1.000
_cell.length_b   1.000
_cell.length_c   1.000
_cell.angle_alpha   90.00
_cell.angle_beta   90.00
_cell.angle_gamma   90.00
#
_symmetry.space_group_name_H-M   'P 1'
#
loop_
_entity.id
_entity.type
_entity.pdbx_description
1 polymer ?
#
loop_
_entity_poly.entity_id
_entity_poly.type
_entity_poly.pdbx_seq_one_letter_code
_entity_poly.pdbx_strand_id
1 'polypeptide(L)'
;MNDYFNIFPSKTSLPMNRILLLLSVTVMVLTFSCGQPEAADLVILNGKILTIDSSNPLCEAVAVKEGKISATGKTNKIRKFINPGETRVIDASGRLVIPGFNDAHLHFGPLDPDYIELRYTTDPAVITEKVKARVAGSKPGEIIRGGHWDHEMFTTREWPSKELIDKVSPDNPVILSRADGHSVLVNSYVLRKSGITKNTPDPFGGEIQKDPVTGEPTGILKETAMGLAKTGEVKQELTDEEIAQKTWQGYLLAMKHARELGVTSVQNAGSADFEAYEKLQEAGELTCRIDIGRTLTADPDILRSYRELEEKYPDEGNWIRFGFLKAFIDGTMGSGTALMHEPYDDEPGTSGLAMWKYDEFEEMVLAADKMGFQIAVHAIGDKGNTWVLDAFEKATEVNGMRDSRHRDEHAQTLTPSDIPRFARLGVIPSMQPTHCITDKRFCEKRIGTERSAGAYAWRSLLDAGAVLAFGTDYQVEPLNPMEGLYAAVTRKDRKGEEGDGWFPEQKLSMEEAIKYYTWGSAYAQFMEDRKGMLKPGYLADMVIVDRDLLTIPENEIMQTKVDYTIVDGKVVYESGK
;
A
#
# COMPACT_ATOMS: atom_id res chain seq x y z
N MET A 1 48.58 36.35 52.76
CA MET A 1 48.28 37.69 53.31
C MET A 1 46.79 37.63 53.63
N ASN A 2 46.56 37.28 54.86
CA ASN A 2 46.13 38.10 55.97
C ASN A 2 44.76 38.73 55.66
N ASP A 3 43.78 38.74 56.49
CA ASP A 3 43.57 38.29 57.86
C ASP A 3 42.16 38.65 58.29
N TYR A 4 41.56 37.86 59.19
CA TYR A 4 40.79 38.26 60.39
C TYR A 4 39.41 38.92 60.20
N PHE A 5 38.37 38.73 60.99
CA PHE A 5 38.19 38.19 62.36
C PHE A 5 36.69 37.93 62.62
N ASN A 6 36.43 36.92 63.41
CA ASN A 6 35.30 36.67 64.29
C ASN A 6 34.62 37.92 64.90
N ILE A 7 33.32 37.76 65.21
CA ILE A 7 32.81 37.97 66.61
C ILE A 7 31.38 37.43 66.72
N PHE A 8 31.19 36.42 67.61
CA PHE A 8 29.94 36.21 68.39
C PHE A 8 29.92 37.12 69.58
N PRO A 9 28.78 37.53 70.16
CA PRO A 9 28.12 36.85 71.27
C PRO A 9 26.61 37.02 71.26
N SER A 10 25.79 36.43 72.05
CA SER A 10 25.67 35.70 73.30
C SER A 10 24.20 35.35 73.56
N LYS A 11 24.03 34.30 74.31
CA LYS A 11 22.77 33.70 74.83
C LYS A 11 21.88 34.71 75.58
N THR A 12 20.55 34.59 75.43
CA THR A 12 19.61 34.71 76.55
C THR A 12 18.49 33.68 76.45
N SER A 13 18.11 33.14 77.59
CA SER A 13 17.29 32.00 77.88
C SER A 13 15.80 32.32 78.04
N LEU A 14 14.93 31.43 77.49
CA LEU A 14 13.66 30.85 77.99
C LEU A 14 12.53 31.79 78.51
N PRO A 15 11.25 31.39 78.30
CA PRO A 15 10.68 30.17 78.92
C PRO A 15 9.71 29.36 78.06
N MET A 16 9.62 28.10 78.44
CA MET A 16 8.79 27.02 77.96
C MET A 16 7.30 27.31 78.24
N ASN A 17 6.49 27.40 77.19
CA ASN A 17 5.07 27.24 77.26
C ASN A 17 4.62 26.11 76.34
N ARG A 18 3.94 25.18 76.94
CA ARG A 18 3.36 23.96 76.33
C ARG A 18 2.33 24.36 75.28
N ILE A 19 2.64 24.06 74.03
CA ILE A 19 1.62 23.97 72.95
C ILE A 19 1.52 22.50 72.58
N LEU A 20 0.34 21.95 72.91
CA LEU A 20 -0.09 20.63 72.39
C LEU A 20 -0.08 20.70 70.86
N LEU A 21 0.84 20.02 70.21
CA LEU A 21 0.78 19.75 68.79
C LEU A 21 -0.19 18.60 68.59
N LEU A 22 -1.44 18.90 68.22
CA LEU A 22 -2.36 17.92 67.64
C LEU A 22 -1.75 17.50 66.28
N LEU A 23 -1.11 16.33 66.26
CA LEU A 23 -0.80 15.62 65.04
C LEU A 23 -2.14 15.15 64.44
N SER A 24 -2.73 15.92 63.55
CA SER A 24 -3.75 15.41 62.63
C SER A 24 -3.02 14.55 61.59
N VAL A 25 -2.93 13.26 61.86
CA VAL A 25 -2.61 12.24 60.88
C VAL A 25 -3.80 12.20 59.91
N THR A 26 -3.70 12.95 58.84
CA THR A 26 -4.59 12.79 57.69
C THR A 26 -4.18 11.46 57.04
N VAL A 27 -4.81 10.38 57.46
CA VAL A 27 -4.79 9.10 56.75
C VAL A 27 -5.45 9.37 55.42
N MET A 28 -4.65 9.61 54.39
CA MET A 28 -5.08 9.58 52.99
C MET A 28 -5.46 8.13 52.69
N VAL A 29 -6.69 7.78 53.01
CA VAL A 29 -7.29 6.53 52.55
C VAL A 29 -7.34 6.65 51.04
N LEU A 30 -6.33 6.12 50.36
CA LEU A 30 -6.42 5.72 48.96
C LEU A 30 -7.53 4.66 48.93
N THR A 31 -8.77 5.13 48.80
CA THR A 31 -9.85 4.27 48.34
C THR A 31 -9.43 3.83 46.95
N PHE A 32 -8.82 2.66 46.84
CA PHE A 32 -8.90 1.89 45.60
C PHE A 32 -10.43 1.66 45.43
N SER A 33 -11.06 2.63 44.79
CA SER A 33 -12.36 2.42 44.21
C SER A 33 -12.18 1.24 43.26
N CYS A 34 -12.69 0.09 43.66
CA CYS A 34 -12.96 -1.03 42.77
C CYS A 34 -14.13 -0.57 41.89
N GLY A 35 -13.93 0.56 41.18
CA GLY A 35 -14.85 1.07 40.18
C GLY A 35 -15.01 0.04 39.11
N GLN A 36 -16.20 -0.19 38.65
CA GLN A 36 -16.40 -0.93 37.43
C GLN A 36 -15.57 -0.26 36.35
N PRO A 37 -14.94 -1.03 35.47
CA PRO A 37 -14.18 -0.43 34.35
C PRO A 37 -15.11 0.48 33.55
N GLU A 38 -14.55 1.54 33.00
CA GLU A 38 -15.29 2.45 32.13
C GLU A 38 -16.00 1.66 31.01
N ALA A 39 -17.26 2.00 30.74
CA ALA A 39 -18.05 1.33 29.71
C ALA A 39 -17.44 1.50 28.32
N ALA A 40 -17.31 0.40 27.58
CA ALA A 40 -16.84 0.39 26.22
C ALA A 40 -17.93 0.89 25.26
N ASP A 41 -17.49 1.47 24.14
CA ASP A 41 -18.38 1.85 23.03
C ASP A 41 -18.73 0.62 22.18
N LEU A 42 -17.73 -0.28 21.99
CA LEU A 42 -17.88 -1.54 21.27
C LEU A 42 -17.18 -2.67 22.04
N VAL A 43 -17.84 -3.83 22.08
CA VAL A 43 -17.24 -5.07 22.60
C VAL A 43 -17.44 -6.20 21.62
N ILE A 44 -16.35 -6.91 21.29
CA ILE A 44 -16.38 -8.16 20.52
C ILE A 44 -16.17 -9.31 21.50
N LEU A 45 -17.05 -10.31 21.47
CA LEU A 45 -17.04 -11.47 22.36
C LEU A 45 -16.94 -12.77 21.58
N ASN A 46 -16.52 -13.83 22.27
CA ASN A 46 -16.54 -15.19 21.76
C ASN A 46 -15.82 -15.36 20.40
N GLY A 47 -14.75 -14.60 20.16
CA GLY A 47 -13.95 -14.69 18.95
C GLY A 47 -12.69 -15.54 19.12
N LYS A 48 -12.07 -15.93 18.00
CA LYS A 48 -10.68 -16.32 17.92
C LYS A 48 -9.91 -15.08 17.45
N ILE A 49 -9.30 -14.35 18.40
CA ILE A 49 -8.70 -13.05 18.10
C ILE A 49 -7.20 -13.18 18.00
N LEU A 50 -6.66 -13.07 16.78
CA LEU A 50 -5.23 -12.99 16.50
C LEU A 50 -4.77 -11.55 16.69
N THR A 51 -3.97 -11.31 17.74
CA THR A 51 -3.62 -9.96 18.14
C THR A 51 -2.39 -9.38 17.44
N ILE A 52 -1.53 -10.23 16.90
CA ILE A 52 -0.17 -9.90 16.41
C ILE A 52 0.76 -9.39 17.54
N ASP A 53 0.29 -9.31 18.77
CA ASP A 53 1.12 -9.04 19.95
C ASP A 53 1.74 -10.33 20.47
N SER A 54 3.06 -10.48 20.35
CA SER A 54 3.78 -11.69 20.78
C SER A 54 3.62 -12.00 22.27
N SER A 55 3.29 -11.00 23.11
CA SER A 55 3.04 -11.19 24.55
C SER A 55 1.66 -11.79 24.85
N ASN A 56 0.70 -11.67 23.92
CA ASN A 56 -0.65 -12.18 24.06
C ASN A 56 -1.23 -12.54 22.69
N PRO A 57 -0.67 -13.52 21.96
CA PRO A 57 -0.93 -13.73 20.53
C PRO A 57 -2.38 -14.07 20.19
N LEU A 58 -3.12 -14.68 21.13
CA LEU A 58 -4.53 -15.06 20.96
C LEU A 58 -5.37 -14.67 22.17
N CYS A 59 -6.54 -14.10 21.93
CA CYS A 59 -7.53 -13.86 22.97
C CYS A 59 -8.96 -14.16 22.48
N GLU A 60 -9.97 -14.00 23.35
CA GLU A 60 -11.37 -14.36 23.04
C GLU A 60 -12.27 -13.13 22.84
N ALA A 61 -11.84 -11.96 23.33
CA ALA A 61 -12.66 -10.76 23.32
C ALA A 61 -11.82 -9.48 23.36
N VAL A 62 -12.41 -8.39 22.82
CA VAL A 62 -11.85 -7.04 22.80
C VAL A 62 -12.91 -6.05 23.28
N ALA A 63 -12.50 -5.07 24.09
CA ALA A 63 -13.28 -3.88 24.41
C ALA A 63 -12.64 -2.65 23.75
N VAL A 64 -13.47 -1.76 23.24
CA VAL A 64 -13.06 -0.54 22.54
C VAL A 64 -13.70 0.67 23.21
N LYS A 65 -12.91 1.71 23.44
CA LYS A 65 -13.35 3.00 23.95
C LYS A 65 -12.69 4.13 23.16
N GLU A 66 -13.47 5.09 22.70
CA GLU A 66 -12.99 6.29 21.99
C GLU A 66 -12.02 5.95 20.85
N GLY A 67 -12.42 4.99 19.99
CA GLY A 67 -11.64 4.58 18.83
C GLY A 67 -10.39 3.76 19.15
N LYS A 68 -10.10 3.45 20.40
CA LYS A 68 -8.94 2.66 20.83
C LYS A 68 -9.34 1.37 21.55
N ILE A 69 -8.51 0.37 21.43
CA ILE A 69 -8.63 -0.85 22.21
C ILE A 69 -8.36 -0.52 23.67
N SER A 70 -9.35 -0.70 24.54
CA SER A 70 -9.23 -0.48 25.98
C SER A 70 -8.81 -1.74 26.74
N ALA A 71 -9.22 -2.91 26.26
CA ALA A 71 -8.83 -4.20 26.85
C ALA A 71 -8.95 -5.35 25.86
N THR A 72 -8.10 -6.37 26.04
CA THR A 72 -8.16 -7.67 25.37
C THR A 72 -8.14 -8.80 26.41
N GLY A 73 -8.71 -9.97 26.12
CA GLY A 73 -8.65 -11.10 27.03
C GLY A 73 -9.74 -12.13 26.83
N LYS A 74 -10.07 -12.86 27.91
CA LYS A 74 -11.15 -13.84 27.89
C LYS A 74 -12.51 -13.18 27.90
N THR A 75 -13.48 -13.76 27.20
CA THR A 75 -14.86 -13.28 27.08
C THR A 75 -15.48 -12.88 28.45
N ASN A 76 -15.31 -13.72 29.47
CA ASN A 76 -15.88 -13.44 30.79
C ASN A 76 -15.25 -12.21 31.50
N LYS A 77 -14.01 -11.88 31.18
CA LYS A 77 -13.31 -10.67 31.68
C LYS A 77 -13.73 -9.41 30.94
N ILE A 78 -13.97 -9.52 29.65
CA ILE A 78 -14.31 -8.37 28.81
C ILE A 78 -15.79 -7.98 28.94
N ARG A 79 -16.69 -8.92 29.28
CA ARG A 79 -18.11 -8.62 29.53
C ARG A 79 -18.36 -7.52 30.58
N LYS A 80 -17.43 -7.28 31.50
CA LYS A 80 -17.54 -6.22 32.53
C LYS A 80 -17.48 -4.79 31.97
N PHE A 81 -17.02 -4.61 30.71
CA PHE A 81 -17.00 -3.32 30.03
C PHE A 81 -18.32 -2.99 29.32
N ILE A 82 -19.30 -3.90 29.35
CA ILE A 82 -20.60 -3.70 28.70
C ILE A 82 -21.50 -2.91 29.61
N ASN A 83 -21.97 -1.76 29.13
CA ASN A 83 -23.08 -1.02 29.70
C ASN A 83 -24.33 -1.25 28.82
N PRO A 84 -25.38 -1.93 29.34
CA PRO A 84 -26.58 -2.19 28.56
C PRO A 84 -27.22 -0.89 28.05
N GLY A 85 -27.47 -0.82 26.75
CA GLY A 85 -28.04 0.35 26.05
C GLY A 85 -27.04 1.38 25.52
N GLU A 86 -25.75 1.30 25.94
CA GLU A 86 -24.69 2.20 25.44
C GLU A 86 -23.63 1.44 24.62
N THR A 87 -23.25 0.25 25.09
CA THR A 87 -22.22 -0.55 24.43
C THR A 87 -22.79 -1.36 23.25
N ARG A 88 -22.25 -1.17 22.05
CA ARG A 88 -22.49 -2.10 20.94
C ARG A 88 -21.77 -3.42 21.22
N VAL A 89 -22.48 -4.55 21.10
CA VAL A 89 -21.91 -5.88 21.31
C VAL A 89 -21.98 -6.69 20.03
N ILE A 90 -20.85 -7.23 19.61
CA ILE A 90 -20.73 -8.18 18.48
C ILE A 90 -20.33 -9.54 19.05
N ASP A 91 -21.12 -10.56 18.82
CA ASP A 91 -20.76 -11.94 19.10
C ASP A 91 -20.05 -12.52 17.87
N ALA A 92 -18.76 -12.72 17.97
CA ALA A 92 -17.97 -13.29 16.87
C ALA A 92 -18.25 -14.79 16.68
N SER A 93 -18.89 -15.47 17.64
CA SER A 93 -19.33 -16.87 17.50
C SER A 93 -18.23 -17.83 17.04
N GLY A 94 -17.02 -17.67 17.54
CA GLY A 94 -15.82 -18.45 17.21
C GLY A 94 -15.08 -17.99 15.94
N ARG A 95 -15.59 -17.00 15.22
CA ARG A 95 -14.94 -16.46 14.01
C ARG A 95 -13.60 -15.82 14.31
N LEU A 96 -12.73 -15.82 13.31
CA LEU A 96 -11.42 -15.17 13.39
C LEU A 96 -11.57 -13.65 13.33
N VAL A 97 -10.92 -12.97 14.28
CA VAL A 97 -10.77 -11.52 14.33
C VAL A 97 -9.29 -11.19 14.20
N ILE A 98 -8.94 -10.31 13.28
CA ILE A 98 -7.57 -9.89 13.00
C ILE A 98 -7.49 -8.36 13.00
N PRO A 99 -6.29 -7.75 13.13
CA PRO A 99 -6.11 -6.33 12.84
C PRO A 99 -6.60 -6.03 11.42
N GLY A 100 -7.11 -4.84 11.20
CA GLY A 100 -7.52 -4.39 9.87
C GLY A 100 -6.35 -4.39 8.90
N PHE A 101 -6.60 -4.77 7.64
CA PHE A 101 -5.57 -4.76 6.62
C PHE A 101 -5.08 -3.34 6.35
N ASN A 102 -3.77 -3.20 6.25
CA ASN A 102 -3.07 -1.97 5.93
C ASN A 102 -2.29 -2.21 4.64
N ASP A 103 -2.82 -1.73 3.53
CA ASP A 103 -2.20 -1.90 2.22
C ASP A 103 -1.01 -0.94 2.08
N ALA A 104 0.20 -1.48 2.06
CA ALA A 104 1.42 -0.68 2.08
C ALA A 104 1.72 0.01 0.74
N HIS A 105 1.17 -0.48 -0.37
CA HIS A 105 1.41 0.07 -1.70
C HIS A 105 0.22 -0.12 -2.60
N LEU A 106 -0.40 0.98 -3.02
CA LEU A 106 -1.47 0.97 -3.99
C LEU A 106 -1.66 2.36 -4.64
N HIS A 107 -2.49 2.41 -5.68
CA HIS A 107 -2.90 3.64 -6.35
C HIS A 107 -4.38 3.91 -6.05
N PHE A 108 -4.65 4.46 -4.86
CA PHE A 108 -5.99 4.62 -4.33
C PHE A 108 -6.58 5.99 -4.68
N GLY A 109 -7.71 5.98 -5.38
CA GLY A 109 -8.38 7.19 -5.83
C GLY A 109 -9.80 6.92 -6.29
N PRO A 110 -10.46 7.89 -6.94
CA PRO A 110 -11.84 7.73 -7.38
C PRO A 110 -11.93 6.67 -8.48
N LEU A 111 -12.90 5.75 -8.35
CA LEU A 111 -13.18 4.74 -9.37
C LEU A 111 -14.05 5.33 -10.48
N ASP A 112 -13.75 4.98 -11.73
CA ASP A 112 -14.61 5.32 -12.86
C ASP A 112 -15.63 4.19 -13.09
N PRO A 113 -16.93 4.43 -12.89
CA PRO A 113 -17.95 3.41 -13.11
C PRO A 113 -18.06 2.99 -14.58
N ASP A 114 -17.55 3.80 -15.50
CA ASP A 114 -17.57 3.57 -16.94
C ASP A 114 -16.28 2.88 -17.46
N TYR A 115 -15.36 2.52 -16.56
CA TYR A 115 -14.10 1.88 -16.91
C TYR A 115 -14.29 0.50 -17.53
N ILE A 116 -13.65 0.23 -18.68
CA ILE A 116 -13.71 -1.07 -19.32
C ILE A 116 -12.75 -2.02 -18.60
N GLU A 117 -13.28 -2.90 -17.77
CA GLU A 117 -12.47 -3.92 -17.10
C GLU A 117 -12.13 -5.09 -18.05
N LEU A 118 -10.83 -5.35 -18.27
CA LEU A 118 -10.30 -6.38 -19.16
C LEU A 118 -9.47 -7.45 -18.44
N ARG A 119 -9.44 -7.41 -17.11
CA ARG A 119 -8.69 -8.36 -16.29
C ARG A 119 -9.12 -9.79 -16.59
N TYR A 120 -8.15 -10.68 -16.64
CA TYR A 120 -8.36 -12.12 -16.94
C TYR A 120 -8.93 -12.42 -18.34
N THR A 121 -8.93 -11.46 -19.25
CA THR A 121 -9.33 -11.69 -20.65
C THR A 121 -8.30 -12.61 -21.33
N THR A 122 -8.76 -13.73 -21.89
CA THR A 122 -7.91 -14.70 -22.60
C THR A 122 -8.03 -14.64 -24.13
N ASP A 123 -9.09 -14.00 -24.63
CA ASP A 123 -9.33 -13.79 -26.06
C ASP A 123 -9.28 -12.28 -26.37
N PRO A 124 -8.32 -11.82 -27.21
CA PRO A 124 -8.24 -10.43 -27.62
C PRO A 124 -9.51 -9.86 -28.25
N ALA A 125 -10.36 -10.69 -28.86
CA ALA A 125 -11.63 -10.26 -29.44
C ALA A 125 -12.60 -9.63 -28.41
N VAL A 126 -12.49 -10.04 -27.13
CA VAL A 126 -13.27 -9.45 -26.03
C VAL A 126 -12.96 -7.94 -25.86
N ILE A 127 -11.74 -7.51 -26.15
CA ILE A 127 -11.36 -6.08 -26.12
C ILE A 127 -12.22 -5.31 -27.12
N THR A 128 -12.28 -5.83 -28.36
CA THR A 128 -13.09 -5.21 -29.44
C THR A 128 -14.56 -5.12 -29.05
N GLU A 129 -15.16 -6.18 -28.51
CA GLU A 129 -16.57 -6.20 -28.12
C GLU A 129 -16.88 -5.22 -26.98
N LYS A 130 -16.03 -5.16 -25.95
CA LYS A 130 -16.22 -4.24 -24.82
C LYS A 130 -16.04 -2.79 -25.23
N VAL A 131 -15.01 -2.48 -26.04
CA VAL A 131 -14.83 -1.13 -26.59
C VAL A 131 -16.02 -0.73 -27.46
N LYS A 132 -16.49 -1.61 -28.36
CA LYS A 132 -17.68 -1.38 -29.19
C LYS A 132 -18.92 -1.07 -28.35
N ALA A 133 -19.16 -1.86 -27.30
CA ALA A 133 -20.31 -1.65 -26.40
C ALA A 133 -20.22 -0.29 -25.68
N ARG A 134 -19.04 0.12 -25.22
CA ARG A 134 -18.83 1.40 -24.53
C ARG A 134 -18.98 2.58 -25.51
N VAL A 135 -18.41 2.48 -26.71
CA VAL A 135 -18.54 3.52 -27.77
C VAL A 135 -19.99 3.73 -28.17
N ALA A 136 -20.82 2.68 -28.22
CA ALA A 136 -22.23 2.79 -28.59
C ALA A 136 -23.05 3.67 -27.62
N GLY A 137 -22.60 3.81 -26.37
CA GLY A 137 -23.21 4.69 -25.37
C GLY A 137 -22.51 6.04 -25.21
N SER A 138 -21.48 6.33 -26.03
CA SER A 138 -20.63 7.51 -25.91
C SER A 138 -20.87 8.52 -27.03
N LYS A 139 -20.60 9.78 -26.76
CA LYS A 139 -20.59 10.83 -27.80
C LYS A 139 -19.29 10.78 -28.61
N PRO A 140 -19.28 11.19 -29.89
CA PRO A 140 -18.06 11.37 -30.66
C PRO A 140 -17.06 12.28 -29.93
N GLY A 141 -15.80 11.86 -29.88
CA GLY A 141 -14.75 12.57 -29.14
C GLY A 141 -14.65 12.24 -27.65
N GLU A 142 -15.68 11.62 -27.06
CA GLU A 142 -15.60 11.15 -25.66
C GLU A 142 -14.51 10.12 -25.50
N ILE A 143 -13.70 10.28 -24.42
CA ILE A 143 -12.56 9.38 -24.14
C ILE A 143 -13.08 8.05 -23.58
N ILE A 144 -12.69 6.97 -24.21
CA ILE A 144 -12.95 5.61 -23.75
C ILE A 144 -11.74 5.13 -22.95
N ARG A 145 -11.95 4.85 -21.67
CA ARG A 145 -10.93 4.36 -20.75
C ARG A 145 -11.23 2.94 -20.34
N GLY A 146 -10.19 2.19 -20.16
CA GLY A 146 -10.26 0.81 -19.69
C GLY A 146 -8.86 0.25 -19.47
N GLY A 147 -8.79 -1.03 -19.15
CA GLY A 147 -7.49 -1.65 -19.02
C GLY A 147 -7.50 -2.96 -18.26
N HIS A 148 -6.34 -3.26 -17.67
CA HIS A 148 -6.00 -4.51 -17.02
C HIS A 148 -5.94 -5.70 -17.99
N TRP A 149 -5.78 -5.43 -19.31
CA TRP A 149 -5.47 -6.50 -20.26
C TRP A 149 -4.03 -6.98 -20.05
N ASP A 150 -3.81 -8.26 -20.37
CA ASP A 150 -2.47 -8.83 -20.30
C ASP A 150 -2.29 -9.84 -21.45
N HIS A 151 -1.37 -9.54 -22.35
CA HIS A 151 -1.11 -10.38 -23.52
C HIS A 151 -0.59 -11.78 -23.15
N GLU A 152 0.09 -11.94 -22.01
CA GLU A 152 0.51 -13.24 -21.50
C GLU A 152 -0.67 -14.14 -21.06
N MET A 153 -1.85 -13.55 -20.87
CA MET A 153 -3.10 -14.29 -20.65
C MET A 153 -3.77 -14.70 -21.96
N PHE A 154 -3.45 -14.06 -23.07
CA PHE A 154 -4.08 -14.36 -24.36
C PHE A 154 -3.67 -15.74 -24.86
N THR A 155 -4.58 -16.41 -25.55
CA THR A 155 -4.29 -17.71 -26.19
C THR A 155 -3.14 -17.63 -27.20
N THR A 156 -2.97 -16.48 -27.85
CA THR A 156 -1.87 -16.19 -28.80
C THR A 156 -0.57 -15.79 -28.11
N ARG A 157 -0.65 -15.23 -26.89
CA ARG A 157 0.46 -14.58 -26.16
C ARG A 157 1.17 -13.48 -26.97
N GLU A 158 0.45 -12.84 -27.88
CA GLU A 158 0.96 -11.75 -28.71
C GLU A 158 0.44 -10.41 -28.16
N TRP A 159 1.26 -9.38 -28.32
CA TRP A 159 0.84 -8.01 -27.99
C TRP A 159 -0.37 -7.61 -28.84
N PRO A 160 -1.39 -6.99 -28.26
CA PRO A 160 -2.51 -6.45 -29.02
C PRO A 160 -2.04 -5.24 -29.86
N SER A 161 -2.79 -4.94 -30.90
CA SER A 161 -2.50 -3.78 -31.74
C SER A 161 -3.74 -2.90 -31.92
N LYS A 162 -3.51 -1.66 -32.37
CA LYS A 162 -4.59 -0.68 -32.61
C LYS A 162 -5.70 -1.19 -33.53
N GLU A 163 -5.39 -2.12 -34.40
CA GLU A 163 -6.35 -2.72 -35.35
C GLU A 163 -7.52 -3.41 -34.65
N LEU A 164 -7.32 -3.90 -33.43
CA LEU A 164 -8.40 -4.49 -32.60
C LEU A 164 -9.49 -3.48 -32.26
N ILE A 165 -9.15 -2.20 -32.12
CA ILE A 165 -10.04 -1.16 -31.60
C ILE A 165 -10.38 -0.07 -32.61
N ASP A 166 -9.56 0.14 -33.64
CA ASP A 166 -9.74 1.20 -34.63
C ASP A 166 -11.11 1.17 -35.34
N LYS A 167 -11.55 -0.03 -35.76
CA LYS A 167 -12.79 -0.18 -36.51
C LYS A 167 -14.04 0.13 -35.69
N VAL A 168 -13.97 -0.04 -34.38
CA VAL A 168 -15.12 0.13 -33.45
C VAL A 168 -15.09 1.47 -32.73
N SER A 169 -14.00 2.26 -32.86
CA SER A 169 -13.83 3.56 -32.21
C SER A 169 -13.25 4.63 -33.15
N PRO A 170 -13.79 4.83 -34.38
CA PRO A 170 -13.19 5.76 -35.35
C PRO A 170 -13.21 7.22 -34.88
N ASP A 171 -14.22 7.60 -34.09
CA ASP A 171 -14.48 8.98 -33.66
C ASP A 171 -14.21 9.20 -32.16
N ASN A 172 -13.77 8.18 -31.43
CA ASN A 172 -13.48 8.26 -30.00
C ASN A 172 -12.01 7.93 -29.71
N PRO A 173 -11.31 8.73 -28.90
CA PRO A 173 -10.01 8.33 -28.39
C PRO A 173 -10.17 7.16 -27.42
N VAL A 174 -9.36 6.10 -27.59
CA VAL A 174 -9.35 4.91 -26.74
C VAL A 174 -7.99 4.75 -26.11
N ILE A 175 -7.96 4.58 -24.79
CA ILE A 175 -6.76 4.29 -24.00
C ILE A 175 -7.06 3.12 -23.07
N LEU A 176 -6.38 2.00 -23.27
CA LEU A 176 -6.53 0.80 -22.47
C LEU A 176 -5.20 0.43 -21.83
N SER A 177 -5.10 0.53 -20.51
CA SER A 177 -3.88 0.20 -19.77
C SER A 177 -3.65 -1.32 -19.71
N ARG A 178 -2.39 -1.74 -19.78
CA ARG A 178 -1.99 -3.10 -19.43
C ARG A 178 -2.16 -3.34 -17.92
N ALA A 179 -2.29 -4.60 -17.53
CA ALA A 179 -2.50 -4.99 -16.12
C ALA A 179 -1.41 -4.45 -15.18
N ASP A 180 -0.16 -4.38 -15.63
CA ASP A 180 0.96 -3.85 -14.86
C ASP A 180 1.01 -2.30 -14.77
N GLY A 181 0.14 -1.59 -15.50
CA GLY A 181 0.14 -0.13 -15.53
C GLY A 181 1.29 0.52 -16.32
N HIS A 182 2.24 -0.26 -16.83
CA HIS A 182 3.46 0.23 -17.51
C HIS A 182 3.37 0.24 -19.04
N SER A 183 2.20 -0.09 -19.60
CA SER A 183 1.93 0.01 -21.04
C SER A 183 0.48 0.38 -21.29
N VAL A 184 0.21 1.05 -22.40
CA VAL A 184 -1.14 1.33 -22.89
C VAL A 184 -1.29 0.89 -24.34
N LEU A 185 -2.50 0.39 -24.67
CA LEU A 185 -2.95 0.25 -26.05
C LEU A 185 -3.81 1.47 -26.39
N VAL A 186 -3.42 2.20 -27.43
CA VAL A 186 -4.17 3.36 -27.94
C VAL A 186 -4.58 3.12 -29.40
N ASN A 187 -5.71 3.71 -29.80
CA ASN A 187 -6.18 3.63 -31.17
C ASN A 187 -5.48 4.66 -32.08
N SER A 188 -5.67 4.52 -33.39
CA SER A 188 -5.16 5.47 -34.40
C SER A 188 -5.67 6.89 -34.21
N TYR A 189 -6.82 7.11 -33.54
CA TYR A 189 -7.29 8.43 -33.18
C TYR A 189 -6.30 9.13 -32.23
N VAL A 190 -5.90 8.45 -31.17
CA VAL A 190 -4.93 8.97 -30.19
C VAL A 190 -3.57 9.19 -30.85
N LEU A 191 -3.06 8.24 -31.64
CA LEU A 191 -1.77 8.38 -32.31
C LEU A 191 -1.73 9.62 -33.21
N ARG A 192 -2.79 9.85 -34.02
CA ARG A 192 -2.88 11.04 -34.88
C ARG A 192 -2.93 12.34 -34.07
N LYS A 193 -3.72 12.39 -32.99
CA LYS A 193 -3.82 13.58 -32.13
C LYS A 193 -2.52 13.87 -31.39
N SER A 194 -1.75 12.85 -31.08
CA SER A 194 -0.43 12.95 -30.42
C SER A 194 0.69 13.29 -31.40
N GLY A 195 0.46 13.21 -32.69
CA GLY A 195 1.51 13.36 -33.70
C GLY A 195 2.53 12.20 -33.71
N ILE A 196 2.14 11.04 -33.17
CA ILE A 196 2.98 9.85 -33.12
C ILE A 196 2.93 9.15 -34.49
N THR A 197 4.12 9.00 -35.10
CA THR A 197 4.30 8.41 -36.41
C THR A 197 5.50 7.47 -36.40
N LYS A 198 5.78 6.78 -37.50
CA LYS A 198 6.99 5.95 -37.66
C LYS A 198 8.32 6.70 -37.44
N ASN A 199 8.31 8.02 -37.64
CA ASN A 199 9.49 8.86 -37.47
C ASN A 199 9.64 9.45 -36.06
N THR A 200 8.64 9.26 -35.18
CA THR A 200 8.71 9.72 -33.79
C THR A 200 9.74 8.87 -33.04
N PRO A 201 10.80 9.48 -32.47
CA PRO A 201 11.78 8.75 -31.68
C PRO A 201 11.17 8.30 -30.34
N ASP A 202 11.74 7.24 -29.76
CA ASP A 202 11.43 6.85 -28.41
C ASP A 202 11.90 7.91 -27.42
N PRO A 203 11.09 8.28 -26.41
CA PRO A 203 11.54 9.16 -25.34
C PRO A 203 12.51 8.42 -24.42
N PHE A 204 13.34 9.17 -23.69
CA PHE A 204 14.18 8.56 -22.66
C PHE A 204 13.32 7.82 -21.63
N GLY A 205 13.68 6.58 -21.31
CA GLY A 205 12.92 5.72 -20.39
C GLY A 205 11.56 5.26 -20.92
N GLY A 206 11.34 5.23 -22.25
CA GLY A 206 10.09 4.74 -22.84
C GLY A 206 10.27 4.19 -24.24
N GLU A 207 9.25 3.46 -24.72
CA GLU A 207 9.24 2.80 -26.04
C GLU A 207 7.90 3.05 -26.75
N ILE A 208 7.97 3.46 -28.02
CA ILE A 208 6.84 3.44 -28.96
C ILE A 208 6.97 2.15 -29.78
N GLN A 209 6.18 1.13 -29.46
CA GLN A 209 6.26 -0.13 -30.19
C GLN A 209 5.85 0.07 -31.66
N LYS A 210 6.72 -0.36 -32.58
CA LYS A 210 6.54 -0.24 -34.02
C LYS A 210 6.53 -1.61 -34.70
N ASP A 211 5.73 -1.74 -35.73
CA ASP A 211 5.74 -2.90 -36.59
C ASP A 211 7.10 -3.06 -37.24
N PRO A 212 7.78 -4.21 -37.15
CA PRO A 212 9.16 -4.39 -37.60
C PRO A 212 9.34 -4.32 -39.13
N VAL A 213 8.25 -4.46 -39.89
CA VAL A 213 8.29 -4.43 -41.35
C VAL A 213 7.99 -3.04 -41.89
N THR A 214 6.95 -2.40 -41.38
CA THR A 214 6.46 -1.11 -41.89
C THR A 214 7.03 0.09 -41.13
N GLY A 215 7.49 -0.10 -39.92
CA GLY A 215 7.89 0.95 -38.99
C GLY A 215 6.73 1.74 -38.38
N GLU A 216 5.47 1.42 -38.71
CA GLU A 216 4.30 2.14 -38.20
C GLU A 216 4.02 1.79 -36.71
N PRO A 217 3.62 2.76 -35.88
CA PRO A 217 3.25 2.48 -34.49
C PRO A 217 2.12 1.45 -34.38
N THR A 218 2.31 0.43 -33.54
CA THR A 218 1.29 -0.62 -33.30
C THR A 218 0.13 -0.15 -32.44
N GLY A 219 0.29 0.99 -31.74
CA GLY A 219 -0.64 1.49 -30.73
C GLY A 219 -0.18 1.19 -29.30
N ILE A 220 0.87 0.41 -29.09
CA ILE A 220 1.46 0.17 -27.77
C ILE A 220 2.49 1.26 -27.46
N LEU A 221 2.29 1.90 -26.29
CA LEU A 221 3.23 2.87 -25.71
C LEU A 221 3.64 2.35 -24.35
N LYS A 222 4.94 2.29 -24.06
CA LYS A 222 5.49 1.79 -22.80
C LYS A 222 6.16 2.91 -22.01
N GLU A 223 6.05 2.86 -20.69
CA GLU A 223 6.71 3.74 -19.72
C GLU A 223 6.51 5.22 -20.06
N THR A 224 7.59 6.02 -20.12
CA THR A 224 7.48 7.47 -20.40
C THR A 224 6.81 7.78 -21.74
N ALA A 225 6.80 6.84 -22.69
CA ALA A 225 6.08 7.01 -23.95
C ALA A 225 4.55 7.08 -23.77
N MET A 226 3.99 6.54 -22.68
CA MET A 226 2.58 6.67 -22.37
C MET A 226 2.17 8.15 -22.21
N GLY A 227 3.05 8.99 -21.67
CA GLY A 227 2.85 10.43 -21.54
C GLY A 227 2.72 11.19 -22.86
N LEU A 228 3.08 10.57 -23.99
CA LEU A 228 2.89 11.14 -25.33
C LEU A 228 1.44 11.03 -25.80
N ALA A 229 0.63 10.14 -25.22
CA ALA A 229 -0.75 9.91 -25.64
C ALA A 229 -1.65 11.13 -25.32
N LYS A 230 -1.98 11.91 -26.34
CA LYS A 230 -2.90 13.04 -26.24
C LYS A 230 -4.28 12.64 -26.78
N THR A 231 -5.27 12.86 -25.98
CA THR A 231 -6.67 12.61 -26.38
C THR A 231 -7.28 13.76 -27.20
N GLY A 232 -6.53 14.84 -27.36
CA GLY A 232 -7.01 16.10 -27.91
C GLY A 232 -7.72 16.94 -26.84
N GLU A 233 -7.93 18.23 -27.11
CA GLU A 233 -8.89 19.01 -26.36
C GLU A 233 -10.30 18.54 -26.75
N VAL A 234 -10.76 17.44 -26.14
CA VAL A 234 -12.19 17.18 -26.09
C VAL A 234 -12.72 18.22 -25.10
N LYS A 235 -13.47 19.20 -25.58
CA LYS A 235 -14.37 19.91 -24.68
C LYS A 235 -15.29 18.83 -24.11
N GLN A 236 -14.93 18.34 -22.94
CA GLN A 236 -15.84 17.54 -22.15
C GLN A 236 -17.04 18.46 -21.93
N GLU A 237 -18.18 18.11 -22.50
CA GLU A 237 -19.43 18.91 -22.32
C GLU A 237 -19.96 18.80 -20.89
N LEU A 238 -19.21 18.16 -19.99
CA LEU A 238 -19.52 18.11 -18.56
C LEU A 238 -19.12 19.45 -17.93
N THR A 239 -20.02 20.00 -17.15
CA THR A 239 -19.73 21.16 -16.29
C THR A 239 -18.74 20.76 -15.18
N ASP A 240 -18.09 21.74 -14.59
CA ASP A 240 -17.21 21.49 -13.44
C ASP A 240 -17.96 20.81 -12.28
N GLU A 241 -19.27 21.13 -12.11
CA GLU A 241 -20.13 20.49 -11.13
C GLU A 241 -20.37 19.00 -11.44
N GLU A 242 -20.60 18.65 -12.72
CA GLU A 242 -20.79 17.24 -13.13
C GLU A 242 -19.50 16.43 -12.97
N ILE A 243 -18.34 17.03 -13.26
CA ILE A 243 -17.03 16.42 -13.05
C ILE A 243 -16.81 16.18 -11.55
N ALA A 244 -17.05 17.20 -10.72
CA ALA A 244 -16.93 17.09 -9.27
C ALA A 244 -17.86 16.03 -8.69
N GLN A 245 -19.12 15.97 -9.17
CA GLN A 245 -20.07 14.96 -8.75
C GLN A 245 -19.64 13.54 -9.14
N LYS A 246 -19.16 13.33 -10.37
CA LYS A 246 -18.65 12.03 -10.83
C LYS A 246 -17.43 11.59 -10.01
N THR A 247 -16.50 12.50 -9.77
CA THR A 247 -15.32 12.27 -8.95
C THR A 247 -15.70 11.88 -7.52
N TRP A 248 -16.66 12.60 -6.91
CA TRP A 248 -17.19 12.29 -5.59
C TRP A 248 -17.78 10.88 -5.50
N GLN A 249 -18.63 10.50 -6.47
CA GLN A 249 -19.18 9.15 -6.55
C GLN A 249 -18.08 8.09 -6.70
N GLY A 250 -17.04 8.39 -7.47
CA GLY A 250 -15.87 7.53 -7.60
C GLY A 250 -15.15 7.28 -6.26
N TYR A 251 -14.97 8.32 -5.45
CA TYR A 251 -14.41 8.19 -4.09
C TYR A 251 -15.30 7.36 -3.17
N LEU A 252 -16.61 7.58 -3.19
CA LEU A 252 -17.54 6.78 -2.39
C LEU A 252 -17.49 5.28 -2.78
N LEU A 253 -17.35 4.99 -4.06
CA LEU A 253 -17.16 3.62 -4.55
C LEU A 253 -15.84 3.02 -4.06
N ALA A 254 -14.74 3.78 -4.07
CA ALA A 254 -13.45 3.33 -3.56
C ALA A 254 -13.50 3.03 -2.06
N MET A 255 -14.12 3.92 -1.25
CA MET A 255 -14.33 3.70 0.19
C MET A 255 -15.19 2.46 0.45
N LYS A 256 -16.27 2.29 -0.33
CA LYS A 256 -17.11 1.09 -0.24
C LYS A 256 -16.31 -0.17 -0.55
N HIS A 257 -15.53 -0.17 -1.61
CA HIS A 257 -14.71 -1.32 -2.01
C HIS A 257 -13.69 -1.70 -0.92
N ALA A 258 -12.98 -0.70 -0.35
CA ALA A 258 -12.03 -0.94 0.72
C ALA A 258 -12.66 -1.57 1.97
N ARG A 259 -13.80 -0.99 2.46
CA ARG A 259 -14.44 -1.50 3.67
C ARG A 259 -15.09 -2.88 3.49
N GLU A 260 -15.55 -3.24 2.29
CA GLU A 260 -16.08 -4.58 1.98
C GLU A 260 -14.99 -5.66 2.00
N LEU A 261 -13.73 -5.28 1.79
CA LEU A 261 -12.57 -6.16 1.76
C LEU A 261 -11.73 -6.13 3.06
N GLY A 262 -12.17 -5.38 4.08
CA GLY A 262 -11.45 -5.29 5.35
C GLY A 262 -10.20 -4.41 5.32
N VAL A 263 -10.03 -3.59 4.28
CA VAL A 263 -8.92 -2.63 4.18
C VAL A 263 -9.26 -1.41 5.02
N THR A 264 -8.51 -1.22 6.10
CA THR A 264 -8.73 -0.14 7.08
C THR A 264 -7.72 0.99 6.96
N SER A 265 -6.63 0.76 6.23
CA SER A 265 -5.58 1.74 5.99
C SER A 265 -4.90 1.47 4.65
N VAL A 266 -4.50 2.55 3.96
CA VAL A 266 -3.80 2.50 2.68
C VAL A 266 -2.65 3.49 2.63
N GLN A 267 -1.58 3.12 1.93
CA GLN A 267 -0.41 3.96 1.68
C GLN A 267 -0.34 4.21 0.17
N ASN A 268 -0.91 5.34 -0.24
CA ASN A 268 -1.09 5.68 -1.63
C ASN A 268 0.22 6.12 -2.26
N ALA A 269 0.78 5.29 -3.13
CA ALA A 269 2.02 5.52 -3.85
C ALA A 269 1.90 6.54 -5.00
N GLY A 270 0.68 6.97 -5.32
CA GLY A 270 0.41 8.03 -6.30
C GLY A 270 0.21 9.39 -5.65
N SER A 271 0.24 10.43 -6.48
CA SER A 271 -0.14 11.78 -6.06
C SER A 271 -1.66 11.87 -5.95
N ALA A 272 -2.19 11.76 -4.74
CA ALA A 272 -3.62 11.90 -4.47
C ALA A 272 -3.96 13.31 -3.95
N ASP A 273 -5.24 13.66 -4.04
CA ASP A 273 -5.76 14.94 -3.60
C ASP A 273 -6.13 14.89 -2.11
N PHE A 274 -5.35 15.56 -1.28
CA PHE A 274 -5.60 15.68 0.16
C PHE A 274 -6.98 16.29 0.47
N GLU A 275 -7.38 17.34 -0.28
CA GLU A 275 -8.65 18.02 -0.06
C GLU A 275 -9.86 17.11 -0.33
N ALA A 276 -9.73 16.19 -1.28
CA ALA A 276 -10.79 15.22 -1.55
C ALA A 276 -11.02 14.30 -0.36
N TYR A 277 -9.94 13.85 0.29
CA TYR A 277 -10.03 13.03 1.50
C TYR A 277 -10.50 13.83 2.73
N GLU A 278 -10.12 15.12 2.87
CA GLU A 278 -10.68 16.01 3.90
C GLU A 278 -12.21 16.12 3.76
N LYS A 279 -12.71 16.33 2.53
CA LYS A 279 -14.15 16.39 2.26
C LYS A 279 -14.86 15.08 2.60
N LEU A 280 -14.24 13.92 2.31
CA LEU A 280 -14.77 12.62 2.72
C LEU A 280 -14.83 12.49 4.25
N GLN A 281 -13.80 12.96 4.95
CA GLN A 281 -13.76 12.95 6.42
C GLN A 281 -14.84 13.86 7.02
N GLU A 282 -14.99 15.08 6.52
CA GLU A 282 -16.03 16.02 6.94
C GLU A 282 -17.45 15.48 6.70
N ALA A 283 -17.65 14.76 5.59
CA ALA A 283 -18.92 14.10 5.27
C ALA A 283 -19.17 12.82 6.08
N GLY A 284 -18.18 12.33 6.84
CA GLY A 284 -18.27 11.05 7.57
C GLY A 284 -18.18 9.82 6.67
N GLU A 285 -17.70 9.98 5.43
CA GLU A 285 -17.57 8.93 4.41
C GLU A 285 -16.15 8.34 4.32
N LEU A 286 -15.16 8.94 5.00
CA LEU A 286 -13.80 8.41 5.06
C LEU A 286 -13.77 7.20 5.99
N THR A 287 -13.76 6.01 5.43
CA THR A 287 -13.81 4.73 6.15
C THR A 287 -12.50 3.94 6.11
N CYS A 288 -11.43 4.59 5.64
CA CYS A 288 -10.08 4.04 5.55
C CYS A 288 -9.08 5.14 5.88
N ARG A 289 -8.01 4.83 6.60
CA ARG A 289 -6.92 5.78 6.88
C ARG A 289 -6.02 5.90 5.66
N ILE A 290 -5.59 7.11 5.33
CA ILE A 290 -4.89 7.40 4.07
C ILE A 290 -3.54 8.03 4.36
N ASP A 291 -2.46 7.39 3.94
CA ASP A 291 -1.15 8.02 3.77
C ASP A 291 -0.97 8.37 2.29
N ILE A 292 -0.46 9.57 2.00
CA ILE A 292 -0.37 10.07 0.63
C ILE A 292 1.08 10.39 0.29
N GLY A 293 1.61 9.71 -0.74
CA GLY A 293 2.92 10.00 -1.33
C GLY A 293 2.93 11.25 -2.19
N ARG A 294 4.15 11.76 -2.45
CA ARG A 294 4.45 12.81 -3.44
C ARG A 294 5.64 12.38 -4.29
N THR A 295 5.78 13.00 -5.44
CA THR A 295 6.88 12.68 -6.35
C THR A 295 8.22 13.06 -5.76
N LEU A 296 9.21 12.17 -5.82
CA LEU A 296 10.59 12.43 -5.43
C LEU A 296 11.20 13.49 -6.36
N THR A 297 11.95 14.41 -5.80
CA THR A 297 12.63 15.48 -6.54
C THR A 297 13.88 15.97 -5.78
N ALA A 298 14.80 16.60 -6.50
CA ALA A 298 15.93 17.33 -5.92
C ALA A 298 15.62 18.84 -5.78
N ASP A 299 14.49 19.32 -6.31
CA ASP A 299 14.13 20.74 -6.27
C ASP A 299 13.86 21.20 -4.83
N PRO A 300 14.68 22.12 -4.28
CA PRO A 300 14.57 22.51 -2.89
C PRO A 300 13.30 23.33 -2.59
N ASP A 301 12.69 23.99 -3.58
CA ASP A 301 11.46 24.74 -3.39
C ASP A 301 10.26 23.79 -3.29
N ILE A 302 10.24 22.76 -4.12
CA ILE A 302 9.23 21.70 -4.06
C ILE A 302 9.37 20.91 -2.76
N LEU A 303 10.58 20.52 -2.37
CA LEU A 303 10.81 19.83 -1.10
C LEU A 303 10.37 20.67 0.12
N ARG A 304 10.56 22.00 0.10
CA ARG A 304 10.01 22.88 1.15
C ARG A 304 8.49 22.86 1.18
N SER A 305 7.83 22.92 0.03
CA SER A 305 6.37 22.83 -0.03
C SER A 305 5.83 21.48 0.49
N TYR A 306 6.59 20.40 0.35
CA TYR A 306 6.24 19.10 0.93
C TYR A 306 6.37 19.10 2.46
N ARG A 307 7.31 19.87 3.03
CA ARG A 307 7.36 20.08 4.50
C ARG A 307 6.15 20.82 5.02
N GLU A 308 5.66 21.83 4.30
CA GLU A 308 4.42 22.54 4.65
C GLU A 308 3.22 21.58 4.61
N LEU A 309 3.17 20.64 3.65
CA LEU A 309 2.16 19.60 3.61
C LEU A 309 2.28 18.62 4.78
N GLU A 310 3.48 18.21 5.14
CA GLU A 310 3.72 17.32 6.29
C GLU A 310 3.31 18.00 7.62
N GLU A 311 3.57 19.31 7.77
CA GLU A 311 3.09 20.08 8.92
C GLU A 311 1.56 20.15 8.99
N LYS A 312 0.88 20.24 7.82
CA LYS A 312 -0.58 20.21 7.74
C LYS A 312 -1.16 18.80 8.00
N TYR A 313 -0.47 17.77 7.57
CA TYR A 313 -0.89 16.36 7.69
C TYR A 313 0.19 15.53 8.40
N PRO A 314 0.37 15.78 9.72
CA PRO A 314 1.52 15.28 10.46
C PRO A 314 1.41 13.77 10.75
N ASP A 315 2.53 13.19 11.14
CA ASP A 315 2.65 11.79 11.54
C ASP A 315 1.75 11.40 12.73
N GLU A 316 1.43 12.33 13.61
CA GLU A 316 0.47 12.12 14.70
C GLU A 316 -0.99 12.02 14.22
N GLY A 317 -1.27 12.44 12.98
CA GLY A 317 -2.59 12.31 12.36
C GLY A 317 -3.02 10.85 12.23
N ASN A 318 -4.30 10.59 12.49
CA ASN A 318 -4.81 9.22 12.47
C ASN A 318 -5.59 8.88 11.19
N TRP A 319 -5.95 9.87 10.37
CA TRP A 319 -6.83 9.65 9.23
C TRP A 319 -6.19 9.98 7.89
N ILE A 320 -5.61 11.18 7.76
CA ILE A 320 -4.96 11.64 6.54
C ILE A 320 -3.57 12.09 6.92
N ARG A 321 -2.55 11.57 6.25
CA ARG A 321 -1.15 11.86 6.55
C ARG A 321 -0.36 12.11 5.27
N PHE A 322 0.68 12.95 5.38
CA PHE A 322 1.75 12.95 4.42
C PHE A 322 2.59 11.66 4.63
N GLY A 323 2.80 10.89 3.58
CA GLY A 323 3.48 9.60 3.68
C GLY A 323 4.97 9.69 3.32
N PHE A 324 5.28 9.59 2.04
CA PHE A 324 6.65 9.41 1.54
C PHE A 324 6.84 10.09 0.18
N LEU A 325 8.09 10.13 -0.29
CA LEU A 325 8.41 10.60 -1.65
C LEU A 325 8.62 9.40 -2.58
N LYS A 326 7.81 9.30 -3.64
CA LYS A 326 7.78 8.19 -4.59
C LYS A 326 8.59 8.48 -5.84
N ALA A 327 9.39 7.52 -6.27
CA ALA A 327 10.03 7.47 -7.58
C ALA A 327 9.86 6.08 -8.23
N PHE A 328 10.23 6.01 -9.51
CA PHE A 328 10.35 4.78 -10.28
C PHE A 328 11.75 4.73 -10.85
N ILE A 329 12.50 3.65 -10.61
CA ILE A 329 13.84 3.50 -11.20
C ILE A 329 13.79 2.77 -12.52
N ASP A 330 12.82 1.87 -12.69
CA ASP A 330 12.63 1.03 -13.86
C ASP A 330 11.15 0.76 -14.16
N GLY A 331 10.88 -0.10 -15.13
CA GLY A 331 9.54 -0.57 -15.45
C GLY A 331 9.27 -1.98 -14.92
N THR A 332 8.55 -2.82 -15.69
CA THR A 332 8.08 -4.14 -15.25
C THR A 332 8.67 -5.30 -16.05
N MET A 333 8.72 -6.46 -15.41
CA MET A 333 9.16 -7.70 -16.07
C MET A 333 8.19 -8.11 -17.18
N GLY A 334 6.87 -7.96 -16.98
CA GLY A 334 5.85 -8.30 -17.96
C GLY A 334 5.95 -7.49 -19.24
N SER A 335 6.34 -6.22 -19.16
CA SER A 335 6.56 -5.32 -20.31
C SER A 335 7.97 -5.39 -20.88
N GLY A 336 8.91 -6.15 -20.25
CA GLY A 336 10.32 -6.22 -20.66
C GLY A 336 11.10 -4.93 -20.36
N THR A 337 10.63 -4.15 -19.40
CA THR A 337 11.18 -2.82 -19.06
C THR A 337 11.82 -2.77 -17.67
N ALA A 338 11.69 -3.83 -16.84
CA ALA A 338 12.43 -3.95 -15.60
C ALA A 338 13.95 -3.98 -15.86
N LEU A 339 14.71 -3.17 -15.13
CA LEU A 339 16.16 -2.95 -15.36
C LEU A 339 16.98 -4.10 -14.76
N MET A 340 17.55 -4.92 -15.65
CA MET A 340 18.31 -6.12 -15.31
C MET A 340 19.82 -5.90 -15.48
N HIS A 341 20.63 -6.62 -14.69
CA HIS A 341 22.09 -6.68 -14.90
C HIS A 341 22.43 -7.38 -16.21
N GLU A 342 21.79 -8.50 -16.50
CA GLU A 342 21.96 -9.28 -17.72
C GLU A 342 20.72 -9.12 -18.62
N PRO A 343 20.87 -9.23 -19.94
CA PRO A 343 19.73 -9.20 -20.87
C PRO A 343 18.65 -10.23 -20.51
N TYR A 344 17.44 -9.98 -20.99
CA TYR A 344 16.36 -10.96 -20.94
C TYR A 344 16.68 -12.19 -21.80
N ASP A 345 16.38 -13.39 -21.30
CA ASP A 345 16.67 -14.64 -22.01
C ASP A 345 15.82 -14.78 -23.29
N ASP A 346 14.58 -14.33 -23.25
CA ASP A 346 13.65 -14.34 -24.37
C ASP A 346 13.77 -13.11 -25.29
N GLU A 347 14.50 -12.07 -24.86
CA GLU A 347 14.71 -10.83 -25.61
C GLU A 347 16.15 -10.32 -25.40
N PRO A 348 17.19 -11.03 -25.94
CA PRO A 348 18.60 -10.73 -25.66
C PRO A 348 19.10 -9.36 -26.14
N GLY A 349 18.25 -8.61 -26.82
CA GLY A 349 18.56 -7.25 -27.31
C GLY A 349 18.37 -6.16 -26.25
N THR A 350 17.79 -6.48 -25.11
CA THR A 350 17.50 -5.51 -24.05
C THR A 350 17.75 -6.09 -22.66
N SER A 351 18.10 -5.22 -21.72
CA SER A 351 18.14 -5.47 -20.28
C SER A 351 17.19 -4.55 -19.52
N GLY A 352 16.11 -4.08 -20.17
CA GLY A 352 15.13 -3.17 -19.59
C GLY A 352 15.46 -1.70 -19.79
N LEU A 353 14.69 -0.83 -19.13
CA LEU A 353 14.77 0.61 -19.27
C LEU A 353 14.95 1.27 -17.89
N ALA A 354 15.97 2.12 -17.77
CA ALA A 354 16.11 3.00 -16.60
C ALA A 354 15.25 4.26 -16.81
N MET A 355 14.45 4.65 -15.82
CA MET A 355 13.64 5.87 -15.85
C MET A 355 14.48 7.13 -15.63
N TRP A 356 15.65 6.99 -15.01
CA TRP A 356 16.59 8.06 -14.67
C TRP A 356 18.00 7.64 -15.02
N LYS A 357 18.90 8.62 -15.23
CA LYS A 357 20.32 8.35 -15.08
C LYS A 357 20.62 8.17 -13.59
N TYR A 358 21.55 7.27 -13.28
CA TYR A 358 21.82 6.94 -11.88
C TYR A 358 22.25 8.16 -11.04
N ASP A 359 23.08 9.03 -11.57
CA ASP A 359 23.55 10.25 -10.88
C ASP A 359 22.41 11.25 -10.60
N GLU A 360 21.46 11.40 -11.54
CA GLU A 360 20.28 12.24 -11.34
C GLU A 360 19.36 11.65 -10.26
N PHE A 361 19.19 10.34 -10.24
CA PHE A 361 18.41 9.63 -9.22
C PHE A 361 19.07 9.73 -7.83
N GLU A 362 20.39 9.48 -7.74
CA GLU A 362 21.15 9.60 -6.49
C GLU A 362 21.05 11.02 -5.91
N GLU A 363 21.15 12.08 -6.75
CA GLU A 363 20.97 13.46 -6.32
C GLU A 363 19.60 13.70 -5.68
N MET A 364 18.52 13.20 -6.27
CA MET A 364 17.17 13.30 -5.70
C MET A 364 17.07 12.61 -4.36
N VAL A 365 17.62 11.41 -4.22
CA VAL A 365 17.62 10.64 -2.97
C VAL A 365 18.40 11.39 -1.89
N LEU A 366 19.60 11.89 -2.20
CA LEU A 366 20.43 12.63 -1.24
C LEU A 366 19.74 13.92 -0.75
N ALA A 367 19.11 14.67 -1.67
CA ALA A 367 18.42 15.91 -1.35
C ALA A 367 17.20 15.65 -0.44
N ALA A 368 16.38 14.68 -0.77
CA ALA A 368 15.18 14.35 -0.02
C ALA A 368 15.51 13.74 1.36
N ASP A 369 16.47 12.80 1.42
CA ASP A 369 16.93 12.22 2.68
C ASP A 369 17.54 13.25 3.62
N LYS A 370 18.36 14.19 3.11
CA LYS A 370 18.91 15.30 3.88
C LYS A 370 17.83 16.13 4.55
N MET A 371 16.68 16.28 3.94
CA MET A 371 15.51 16.95 4.52
C MET A 371 14.69 16.04 5.45
N GLY A 372 15.08 14.78 5.64
CA GLY A 372 14.46 13.83 6.57
C GLY A 372 13.23 13.11 6.01
N PHE A 373 12.91 13.23 4.72
CA PHE A 373 11.79 12.48 4.13
C PHE A 373 12.05 10.98 4.06
N GLN A 374 10.99 10.19 4.21
CA GLN A 374 10.99 8.80 3.79
C GLN A 374 10.89 8.76 2.26
N ILE A 375 11.65 7.86 1.63
CA ILE A 375 11.69 7.71 0.17
C ILE A 375 11.22 6.29 -0.16
N ALA A 376 10.35 6.16 -1.17
CA ALA A 376 9.81 4.92 -1.66
C ALA A 376 10.08 4.82 -3.17
N VAL A 377 10.85 3.82 -3.60
CA VAL A 377 11.26 3.69 -4.99
C VAL A 377 10.78 2.37 -5.57
N HIS A 378 10.03 2.44 -6.66
CA HIS A 378 9.67 1.27 -7.46
C HIS A 378 10.91 0.67 -8.10
N ALA A 379 11.19 -0.60 -7.83
CA ALA A 379 12.25 -1.36 -8.46
C ALA A 379 11.86 -2.84 -8.63
N ILE A 380 11.85 -3.30 -9.87
CA ILE A 380 11.46 -4.66 -10.24
C ILE A 380 12.66 -5.49 -10.69
N GLY A 381 13.50 -4.95 -11.57
CA GLY A 381 14.70 -5.63 -12.05
C GLY A 381 15.80 -5.68 -11.01
N ASP A 382 16.65 -6.70 -11.09
CA ASP A 382 17.74 -6.93 -10.15
C ASP A 382 18.76 -5.77 -10.12
N LYS A 383 19.04 -5.15 -11.25
CA LYS A 383 19.88 -3.95 -11.32
C LYS A 383 19.16 -2.71 -10.79
N GLY A 384 17.85 -2.59 -11.02
CA GLY A 384 17.04 -1.51 -10.45
C GLY A 384 17.10 -1.53 -8.92
N ASN A 385 16.88 -2.70 -8.32
CA ASN A 385 16.99 -2.91 -6.87
C ASN A 385 18.40 -2.60 -6.33
N THR A 386 19.46 -3.04 -7.05
CA THR A 386 20.84 -2.69 -6.67
C THR A 386 21.04 -1.17 -6.64
N TRP A 387 20.57 -0.46 -7.66
CA TRP A 387 20.69 1.00 -7.74
C TRP A 387 19.95 1.72 -6.60
N VAL A 388 18.77 1.24 -6.22
CA VAL A 388 18.00 1.79 -5.09
C VAL A 388 18.78 1.63 -3.79
N LEU A 389 19.29 0.42 -3.53
CA LEU A 389 20.08 0.14 -2.33
C LEU A 389 21.39 0.92 -2.30
N ASP A 390 22.06 1.10 -3.46
CA ASP A 390 23.28 1.92 -3.57
C ASP A 390 23.01 3.39 -3.23
N ALA A 391 21.91 3.95 -3.73
CA ALA A 391 21.53 5.34 -3.44
C ALA A 391 21.15 5.53 -1.97
N PHE A 392 20.47 4.58 -1.33
CA PHE A 392 20.14 4.65 0.10
C PHE A 392 21.39 4.45 0.99
N GLU A 393 22.32 3.58 0.59
CA GLU A 393 23.61 3.44 1.26
C GLU A 393 24.41 4.75 1.16
N LYS A 394 24.43 5.37 -0.03
CA LYS A 394 25.07 6.66 -0.26
C LYS A 394 24.44 7.78 0.58
N ALA A 395 23.12 7.80 0.71
CA ALA A 395 22.42 8.76 1.59
C ALA A 395 22.86 8.59 3.05
N THR A 396 22.98 7.36 3.53
CA THR A 396 23.50 7.08 4.88
C THR A 396 24.94 7.55 5.07
N GLU A 397 25.80 7.37 4.07
CA GLU A 397 27.21 7.83 4.10
C GLU A 397 27.32 9.35 4.12
N VAL A 398 26.51 10.06 3.33
CA VAL A 398 26.62 11.52 3.12
C VAL A 398 25.87 12.30 4.18
N ASN A 399 24.65 11.89 4.50
CA ASN A 399 23.75 12.62 5.39
C ASN A 399 23.81 12.10 6.85
N GLY A 400 24.37 10.91 7.07
CA GLY A 400 24.40 10.22 8.35
C GLY A 400 23.26 9.20 8.52
N MET A 401 23.51 8.24 9.40
CA MET A 401 22.52 7.19 9.71
C MET A 401 21.35 7.76 10.53
N ARG A 402 20.12 7.45 10.13
CA ARG A 402 18.89 7.72 10.86
C ARG A 402 17.90 6.56 10.68
N ASP A 403 16.85 6.49 11.49
CA ASP A 403 15.70 5.60 11.21
C ASP A 403 14.87 6.20 10.07
N SER A 404 15.33 5.98 8.83
CA SER A 404 14.69 6.52 7.63
C SER A 404 13.59 5.62 7.10
N ARG A 405 13.72 4.31 7.34
CA ARG A 405 12.83 3.28 6.80
C ARG A 405 12.51 3.53 5.33
N HIS A 406 13.51 3.91 4.55
CA HIS A 406 13.33 4.01 3.10
C HIS A 406 12.79 2.70 2.56
N ARG A 407 12.02 2.78 1.48
CA ARG A 407 11.26 1.66 0.96
C ARG A 407 11.72 1.34 -0.45
N ASP A 408 11.96 0.08 -0.68
CA ASP A 408 12.10 -0.50 -2.01
C ASP A 408 10.76 -1.13 -2.36
N GLU A 409 10.01 -0.44 -3.21
CA GLU A 409 8.68 -0.87 -3.64
C GLU A 409 8.83 -1.96 -4.68
N HIS A 410 8.13 -3.03 -4.47
CA HIS A 410 8.21 -4.31 -5.14
C HIS A 410 9.39 -5.16 -4.68
N ALA A 411 10.64 -4.65 -4.65
CA ALA A 411 11.83 -5.43 -4.31
C ALA A 411 11.76 -6.82 -4.99
N GLN A 412 11.36 -6.81 -6.28
CA GLN A 412 10.75 -7.98 -6.90
C GLN A 412 11.76 -9.03 -7.26
N THR A 413 12.88 -8.65 -7.91
CA THR A 413 13.94 -9.57 -8.31
C THR A 413 15.24 -9.10 -7.67
N LEU A 414 15.79 -9.91 -6.77
CA LEU A 414 16.95 -9.53 -5.98
C LEU A 414 18.15 -10.41 -6.31
N THR A 415 19.35 -9.81 -6.32
CA THR A 415 20.58 -10.60 -6.29
C THR A 415 20.80 -11.17 -4.89
N PRO A 416 21.46 -12.33 -4.75
CA PRO A 416 21.79 -12.85 -3.42
C PRO A 416 22.61 -11.89 -2.54
N SER A 417 23.41 -11.00 -3.17
CA SER A 417 24.23 -10.01 -2.46
C SER A 417 23.40 -8.83 -1.93
N ASP A 418 22.25 -8.53 -2.53
CA ASP A 418 21.40 -7.41 -2.12
C ASP A 418 20.48 -7.77 -0.94
N ILE A 419 20.04 -9.02 -0.83
CA ILE A 419 19.14 -9.46 0.25
C ILE A 419 19.61 -9.02 1.65
N PRO A 420 20.86 -9.24 2.10
CA PRO A 420 21.31 -8.81 3.43
C PRO A 420 21.43 -7.29 3.58
N ARG A 421 21.46 -6.54 2.48
CA ARG A 421 21.55 -5.07 2.52
C ARG A 421 20.29 -4.43 3.07
N PHE A 422 19.10 -5.02 2.84
CA PHE A 422 17.84 -4.50 3.37
C PHE A 422 17.88 -4.34 4.89
N ALA A 423 18.24 -5.41 5.61
CA ALA A 423 18.36 -5.37 7.06
C ALA A 423 19.49 -4.44 7.54
N ARG A 424 20.65 -4.46 6.86
CA ARG A 424 21.80 -3.62 7.22
C ARG A 424 21.54 -2.13 7.08
N LEU A 425 20.78 -1.74 6.05
CA LEU A 425 20.45 -0.34 5.75
C LEU A 425 19.12 0.11 6.39
N GLY A 426 18.35 -0.82 6.99
CA GLY A 426 17.00 -0.53 7.50
C GLY A 426 16.00 -0.21 6.40
N VAL A 427 16.26 -0.67 5.17
CA VAL A 427 15.34 -0.51 4.03
C VAL A 427 14.22 -1.52 4.13
N ILE A 428 13.00 -1.09 3.86
CA ILE A 428 11.80 -1.92 3.90
C ILE A 428 11.51 -2.46 2.50
N PRO A 429 11.55 -3.78 2.28
CA PRO A 429 11.01 -4.39 1.08
C PRO A 429 9.48 -4.35 1.16
N SER A 430 8.88 -3.42 0.40
CA SER A 430 7.44 -3.20 0.32
C SER A 430 6.88 -3.97 -0.87
N MET A 431 6.35 -5.17 -0.60
CA MET A 431 6.13 -6.18 -1.62
C MET A 431 4.65 -6.50 -1.81
N GLN A 432 4.30 -7.01 -2.99
CA GLN A 432 2.93 -7.36 -3.36
C GLN A 432 2.86 -8.87 -3.63
N PRO A 433 2.38 -9.66 -2.66
CA PRO A 433 2.37 -11.12 -2.81
C PRO A 433 1.58 -11.62 -4.03
N THR A 434 0.52 -10.91 -4.41
CA THR A 434 -0.31 -11.27 -5.57
C THR A 434 0.48 -11.24 -6.89
N HIS A 435 1.44 -10.32 -7.04
CA HIS A 435 2.32 -10.27 -8.21
C HIS A 435 3.09 -11.58 -8.41
N CYS A 436 3.53 -12.23 -7.34
CA CYS A 436 4.24 -13.50 -7.43
C CYS A 436 3.45 -14.56 -8.22
N ILE A 437 2.17 -14.72 -7.92
CA ILE A 437 1.33 -15.72 -8.58
C ILE A 437 0.85 -15.29 -9.96
N THR A 438 0.95 -14.00 -10.26
CA THR A 438 0.67 -13.46 -11.58
C THR A 438 1.90 -13.58 -12.49
N ASP A 439 3.09 -13.25 -12.00
CA ASP A 439 4.30 -13.13 -12.81
C ASP A 439 5.05 -14.44 -13.01
N LYS A 440 4.89 -15.42 -12.12
CA LYS A 440 5.57 -16.72 -12.24
C LYS A 440 5.38 -17.39 -13.62
N ARG A 441 4.28 -17.12 -14.32
CA ARG A 441 3.97 -17.68 -15.64
C ARG A 441 4.95 -17.26 -16.74
N PHE A 442 5.66 -16.13 -16.57
CA PHE A 442 6.63 -15.64 -17.54
C PHE A 442 8.01 -15.36 -16.95
N CYS A 443 8.15 -15.30 -15.62
CA CYS A 443 9.40 -14.93 -14.97
C CYS A 443 10.57 -15.82 -15.43
N GLU A 444 10.45 -17.14 -15.32
CA GLU A 444 11.52 -18.07 -15.74
C GLU A 444 11.80 -18.03 -17.26
N LYS A 445 10.80 -17.76 -18.09
CA LYS A 445 10.98 -17.56 -19.52
C LYS A 445 11.84 -16.33 -19.81
N ARG A 446 11.62 -15.24 -19.01
CA ARG A 446 12.30 -13.97 -19.23
C ARG A 446 13.70 -13.90 -18.67
N ILE A 447 13.95 -14.52 -17.52
CA ILE A 447 15.24 -14.35 -16.81
C ILE A 447 15.89 -15.69 -16.39
N GLY A 448 15.32 -16.83 -16.82
CA GLY A 448 15.80 -18.16 -16.43
C GLY A 448 15.53 -18.51 -14.98
N THR A 449 15.65 -19.81 -14.64
CA THR A 449 15.32 -20.33 -13.30
C THR A 449 16.26 -19.80 -12.22
N GLU A 450 17.55 -19.61 -12.53
CA GLU A 450 18.56 -19.17 -11.56
C GLU A 450 18.24 -17.74 -11.04
N ARG A 451 18.01 -16.79 -11.94
CA ARG A 451 17.65 -15.41 -11.57
C ARG A 451 16.27 -15.34 -10.94
N SER A 452 15.34 -16.19 -11.39
CA SER A 452 13.97 -16.27 -10.83
C SER A 452 13.94 -16.73 -9.38
N ALA A 453 14.96 -17.43 -8.88
CA ALA A 453 15.07 -17.80 -7.46
C ALA A 453 15.19 -16.58 -6.53
N GLY A 454 15.67 -15.44 -7.04
CA GLY A 454 15.68 -14.15 -6.34
C GLY A 454 14.36 -13.37 -6.42
N ALA A 455 13.36 -13.87 -7.15
CA ALA A 455 12.08 -13.18 -7.29
C ALA A 455 11.14 -13.50 -6.11
N TYR A 456 10.57 -12.42 -5.54
CA TYR A 456 9.65 -12.53 -4.38
C TYR A 456 10.28 -13.31 -3.24
N ALA A 457 11.50 -12.96 -2.84
CA ALA A 457 12.36 -13.70 -1.90
C ALA A 457 11.99 -13.42 -0.43
N TRP A 458 10.72 -13.53 -0.06
CA TRP A 458 10.19 -13.13 1.26
C TRP A 458 10.88 -13.82 2.42
N ARG A 459 11.05 -15.17 2.36
CA ARG A 459 11.71 -15.93 3.41
C ARG A 459 13.17 -15.53 3.55
N SER A 460 13.88 -15.40 2.42
CA SER A 460 15.27 -14.99 2.42
C SER A 460 15.47 -13.59 3.02
N LEU A 461 14.57 -12.64 2.74
CA LEU A 461 14.59 -11.30 3.32
C LEU A 461 14.34 -11.33 4.83
N LEU A 462 13.37 -12.14 5.29
CA LEU A 462 13.09 -12.31 6.72
C LEU A 462 14.24 -12.97 7.46
N ASP A 463 14.83 -14.01 6.88
CA ASP A 463 15.97 -14.74 7.46
C ASP A 463 17.22 -13.84 7.53
N ALA A 464 17.33 -12.87 6.62
CA ALA A 464 18.35 -11.82 6.67
C ALA A 464 18.04 -10.70 7.69
N GLY A 465 16.86 -10.71 8.32
CA GLY A 465 16.45 -9.75 9.34
C GLY A 465 15.71 -8.50 8.82
N ALA A 466 15.30 -8.46 7.55
CA ALA A 466 14.49 -7.38 7.02
C ALA A 466 13.06 -7.41 7.57
N VAL A 467 12.39 -6.25 7.63
CA VAL A 467 10.98 -6.14 7.97
C VAL A 467 10.18 -5.94 6.70
N LEU A 468 9.32 -6.90 6.35
CA LEU A 468 8.46 -6.79 5.17
C LEU A 468 7.27 -5.86 5.43
N ALA A 469 6.78 -5.23 4.36
CA ALA A 469 5.47 -4.62 4.31
C ALA A 469 4.72 -5.16 3.08
N PHE A 470 3.42 -5.50 3.24
CA PHE A 470 2.63 -6.04 2.15
C PHE A 470 1.55 -5.08 1.69
N GLY A 471 1.32 -5.07 0.39
CA GLY A 471 0.27 -4.31 -0.27
C GLY A 471 -0.26 -5.05 -1.49
N THR A 472 -1.19 -4.45 -2.22
CA THR A 472 -1.81 -5.04 -3.41
C THR A 472 -1.29 -4.45 -4.71
N ASP A 473 -0.76 -3.23 -4.67
CA ASP A 473 -0.56 -2.41 -5.86
C ASP A 473 -1.86 -2.20 -6.66
N TYR A 474 -3.00 -2.09 -5.91
CA TYR A 474 -4.27 -1.75 -6.55
C TYR A 474 -4.12 -0.39 -7.29
N GLN A 475 -4.45 -0.29 -8.54
CA GLN A 475 -5.34 -1.06 -9.41
C GLN A 475 -4.61 -2.09 -10.32
N VAL A 476 -3.29 -2.27 -10.19
CA VAL A 476 -2.55 -3.30 -10.95
C VAL A 476 -3.09 -4.69 -10.61
N GLU A 477 -3.20 -5.02 -9.35
CA GLU A 477 -3.86 -6.21 -8.85
C GLU A 477 -5.17 -5.87 -8.11
N PRO A 478 -6.06 -6.84 -7.87
CA PRO A 478 -7.26 -6.59 -7.06
C PRO A 478 -6.93 -6.13 -5.64
N LEU A 479 -7.75 -5.23 -5.09
CA LEU A 479 -7.63 -4.76 -3.70
C LEU A 479 -7.89 -5.84 -2.65
N ASN A 480 -8.11 -7.07 -3.01
CA ASN A 480 -8.50 -8.15 -2.12
C ASN A 480 -7.31 -8.74 -1.34
N PRO A 481 -7.14 -8.48 -0.04
CA PRO A 481 -6.01 -9.00 0.74
C PRO A 481 -5.97 -10.54 0.81
N MET A 482 -7.12 -11.22 0.63
CA MET A 482 -7.18 -12.68 0.66
C MET A 482 -6.38 -13.32 -0.48
N GLU A 483 -6.28 -12.66 -1.64
CA GLU A 483 -5.43 -13.10 -2.74
C GLU A 483 -3.94 -12.97 -2.38
N GLY A 484 -3.56 -11.87 -1.72
CA GLY A 484 -2.21 -11.66 -1.22
C GLY A 484 -1.82 -12.68 -0.14
N LEU A 485 -2.71 -12.96 0.81
CA LEU A 485 -2.49 -14.01 1.82
C LEU A 485 -2.32 -15.39 1.17
N TYR A 486 -3.21 -15.73 0.23
CA TYR A 486 -3.10 -16.96 -0.52
C TYR A 486 -1.77 -17.08 -1.26
N ALA A 487 -1.36 -16.03 -1.95
CA ALA A 487 -0.09 -15.99 -2.68
C ALA A 487 1.12 -16.17 -1.75
N ALA A 488 1.13 -15.48 -0.60
CA ALA A 488 2.23 -15.54 0.36
C ALA A 488 2.42 -16.93 0.98
N VAL A 489 1.32 -17.67 1.22
CA VAL A 489 1.40 -18.99 1.88
C VAL A 489 1.48 -20.15 0.90
N THR A 490 1.02 -19.99 -0.35
CA THR A 490 0.97 -21.10 -1.31
C THR A 490 1.95 -20.97 -2.45
N ARG A 491 2.20 -19.74 -2.96
CA ARG A 491 2.93 -19.45 -4.20
C ARG A 491 2.39 -20.21 -5.41
N LYS A 492 1.08 -20.57 -5.36
CA LYS A 492 0.33 -21.21 -6.44
C LYS A 492 -0.47 -20.18 -7.20
N ASP A 493 -0.80 -20.50 -8.46
CA ASP A 493 -1.71 -19.64 -9.23
C ASP A 493 -3.14 -19.62 -8.64
N ARG A 494 -4.00 -18.74 -9.16
CA ARG A 494 -5.38 -18.60 -8.67
C ARG A 494 -6.26 -19.83 -8.89
N LYS A 495 -5.83 -20.77 -9.73
CA LYS A 495 -6.53 -22.04 -9.99
C LYS A 495 -6.14 -23.14 -9.01
N GLY A 496 -5.09 -22.90 -8.20
CA GLY A 496 -4.63 -23.89 -7.22
C GLY A 496 -3.89 -25.05 -7.88
N GLU A 497 -2.87 -24.76 -8.69
CA GLU A 497 -2.03 -25.77 -9.35
C GLU A 497 -1.55 -26.86 -8.40
N GLU A 498 -1.27 -28.05 -8.94
CA GLU A 498 -0.70 -29.16 -8.18
C GLU A 498 0.75 -28.86 -7.70
N GLY A 499 1.18 -29.55 -6.65
CA GLY A 499 2.53 -29.43 -6.08
C GLY A 499 2.63 -28.37 -4.98
N ASP A 500 3.88 -28.00 -4.67
CA ASP A 500 4.19 -27.14 -3.52
C ASP A 500 4.25 -25.64 -3.84
N GLY A 501 3.91 -25.25 -5.07
CA GLY A 501 4.00 -23.86 -5.54
C GLY A 501 5.38 -23.50 -6.08
N TRP A 502 5.51 -22.27 -6.58
CA TRP A 502 6.73 -21.75 -7.23
C TRP A 502 7.77 -21.29 -6.19
N PHE A 503 8.97 -21.87 -6.18
CA PHE A 503 9.99 -21.67 -5.14
C PHE A 503 9.40 -21.78 -3.73
N PRO A 504 8.93 -22.98 -3.32
CA PRO A 504 8.16 -23.17 -2.08
C PRO A 504 8.92 -22.85 -0.80
N GLU A 505 10.26 -22.81 -0.84
CA GLU A 505 11.12 -22.39 0.26
C GLU A 505 10.93 -20.90 0.64
N GLN A 506 10.33 -20.11 -0.23
CA GLN A 506 10.03 -18.71 0.03
C GLN A 506 8.65 -18.48 0.65
N LYS A 507 7.86 -19.52 0.92
CA LYS A 507 6.54 -19.41 1.55
C LYS A 507 6.61 -18.81 2.96
N LEU A 508 5.53 -18.16 3.34
CA LEU A 508 5.29 -17.69 4.70
C LEU A 508 4.19 -18.51 5.37
N SER A 509 4.16 -18.52 6.71
CA SER A 509 2.99 -18.97 7.45
C SER A 509 1.85 -17.94 7.31
N MET A 510 0.60 -18.36 7.57
CA MET A 510 -0.55 -17.45 7.54
C MET A 510 -0.41 -16.31 8.58
N GLU A 511 0.12 -16.62 9.76
CA GLU A 511 0.35 -15.63 10.81
C GLU A 511 1.40 -14.59 10.37
N GLU A 512 2.48 -15.01 9.69
CA GLU A 512 3.47 -14.09 9.12
C GLU A 512 2.84 -13.23 8.01
N ALA A 513 2.07 -13.82 7.12
CA ALA A 513 1.40 -13.10 6.04
C ALA A 513 0.43 -12.02 6.58
N ILE A 514 -0.40 -12.37 7.56
CA ILE A 514 -1.28 -11.39 8.24
C ILE A 514 -0.44 -10.33 8.95
N LYS A 515 0.61 -10.72 9.66
CA LYS A 515 1.51 -9.78 10.37
C LYS A 515 2.08 -8.72 9.43
N TYR A 516 2.57 -9.11 8.25
CA TYR A 516 3.19 -8.16 7.32
C TYR A 516 2.16 -7.37 6.51
N TYR A 517 0.93 -7.85 6.42
CA TYR A 517 -0.22 -7.09 5.86
C TYR A 517 -0.90 -6.16 6.88
N THR A 518 -0.44 -6.15 8.14
CA THR A 518 -0.99 -5.33 9.22
C THR A 518 0.11 -4.57 9.95
N TRP A 519 0.84 -5.22 10.85
CA TRP A 519 1.92 -4.61 11.64
C TRP A 519 3.13 -4.21 10.76
N GLY A 520 3.55 -5.04 9.82
CA GLY A 520 4.68 -4.72 8.93
C GLY A 520 4.40 -3.48 8.09
N SER A 521 3.18 -3.38 7.54
CA SER A 521 2.74 -2.18 6.82
C SER A 521 2.60 -0.96 7.74
N ALA A 522 2.22 -1.14 9.02
CA ALA A 522 2.22 -0.07 10.00
C ALA A 522 3.65 0.37 10.36
N TYR A 523 4.59 -0.58 10.45
CA TYR A 523 6.01 -0.29 10.66
C TYR A 523 6.60 0.55 9.51
N ALA A 524 6.22 0.24 8.28
CA ALA A 524 6.67 0.98 7.10
C ALA A 524 6.26 2.47 7.13
N GLN A 525 5.22 2.83 7.85
CA GLN A 525 4.71 4.19 7.99
C GLN A 525 4.89 4.79 9.39
N PHE A 526 5.79 4.25 10.23
CA PHE A 526 6.07 4.72 11.60
C PHE A 526 4.84 4.74 12.53
N MET A 527 3.94 3.77 12.36
CA MET A 527 2.70 3.65 13.15
C MET A 527 2.55 2.31 13.89
N GLU A 528 3.59 1.51 13.96
CA GLU A 528 3.59 0.18 14.60
C GLU A 528 3.32 0.20 16.10
N ASP A 529 3.47 1.35 16.74
CA ASP A 529 3.14 1.59 18.14
C ASP A 529 1.68 2.01 18.38
N ARG A 530 0.93 2.25 17.29
CA ARG A 530 -0.45 2.76 17.33
C ARG A 530 -1.46 1.90 16.59
N LYS A 531 -1.07 1.14 15.56
CA LYS A 531 -1.96 0.28 14.77
C LYS A 531 -1.26 -1.00 14.27
N GLY A 532 -2.00 -1.89 13.64
CA GLY A 532 -1.48 -3.16 13.10
C GLY A 532 -1.45 -4.30 14.12
N MET A 533 -1.81 -4.03 15.38
CA MET A 533 -1.97 -5.03 16.44
C MET A 533 -3.29 -4.79 17.20
N LEU A 534 -3.86 -5.87 17.76
CA LEU A 534 -5.00 -5.76 18.67
C LEU A 534 -4.51 -5.75 20.13
N LYS A 535 -4.06 -4.59 20.58
CA LYS A 535 -3.42 -4.38 21.88
C LYS A 535 -4.00 -3.14 22.58
N PRO A 536 -4.17 -3.14 23.92
CA PRO A 536 -4.64 -1.97 24.64
C PRO A 536 -3.82 -0.71 24.33
N GLY A 537 -4.52 0.40 24.02
CA GLY A 537 -3.96 1.68 23.59
C GLY A 537 -3.85 1.87 22.07
N TYR A 538 -3.92 0.79 21.29
CA TYR A 538 -3.87 0.83 19.81
C TYR A 538 -5.22 1.27 19.23
N LEU A 539 -5.18 1.81 18.03
CA LEU A 539 -6.37 2.13 17.26
C LEU A 539 -7.21 0.88 17.01
N ALA A 540 -8.52 1.01 17.18
CA ALA A 540 -9.45 -0.10 17.05
C ALA A 540 -9.84 -0.31 15.59
N ASP A 541 -8.87 -0.70 14.77
CA ASP A 541 -9.02 -1.09 13.37
C ASP A 541 -8.93 -2.62 13.29
N MET A 542 -10.03 -3.29 12.94
CA MET A 542 -10.09 -4.75 12.95
C MET A 542 -11.11 -5.31 11.98
N VAL A 543 -10.93 -6.57 11.63
CA VAL A 543 -11.76 -7.30 10.68
C VAL A 543 -12.22 -8.61 11.31
N ILE A 544 -13.50 -8.95 11.13
CA ILE A 544 -14.04 -10.28 11.42
C ILE A 544 -14.29 -10.97 10.08
N VAL A 545 -13.75 -12.16 9.92
CA VAL A 545 -13.89 -12.97 8.70
C VAL A 545 -14.74 -14.21 8.95
N ASP A 546 -15.42 -14.70 7.91
CA ASP A 546 -16.34 -15.84 7.96
C ASP A 546 -15.65 -17.20 8.18
N ARG A 547 -14.33 -17.24 7.95
CA ARG A 547 -13.52 -18.46 8.04
C ARG A 547 -12.30 -18.26 8.93
N ASP A 548 -11.84 -19.34 9.55
CA ASP A 548 -10.60 -19.32 10.34
C ASP A 548 -9.37 -19.52 9.42
N LEU A 549 -8.81 -18.41 8.91
CA LEU A 549 -7.64 -18.42 8.03
C LEU A 549 -6.44 -19.19 8.57
N LEU A 550 -6.36 -19.40 9.90
CA LEU A 550 -5.24 -20.12 10.53
C LEU A 550 -5.36 -21.64 10.38
N THR A 551 -6.54 -22.16 9.98
CA THR A 551 -6.82 -23.60 9.98
C THR A 551 -7.50 -24.12 8.73
N ILE A 552 -8.05 -23.24 7.87
CA ILE A 552 -8.71 -23.67 6.64
C ILE A 552 -7.72 -24.22 5.60
N PRO A 553 -8.17 -25.09 4.70
CA PRO A 553 -7.36 -25.52 3.55
C PRO A 553 -6.95 -24.34 2.65
N GLU A 554 -5.76 -24.43 2.03
CA GLU A 554 -5.21 -23.39 1.17
C GLU A 554 -6.18 -22.91 0.08
N ASN A 555 -6.92 -23.84 -0.56
CA ASN A 555 -7.88 -23.53 -1.63
C ASN A 555 -9.13 -22.79 -1.15
N GLU A 556 -9.33 -22.63 0.15
CA GLU A 556 -10.45 -21.87 0.72
C GLU A 556 -10.07 -20.44 1.09
N ILE A 557 -8.77 -20.09 1.13
CA ILE A 557 -8.29 -18.77 1.57
C ILE A 557 -8.93 -17.65 0.73
N MET A 558 -8.86 -17.74 -0.60
CA MET A 558 -9.43 -16.72 -1.51
C MET A 558 -10.95 -16.62 -1.47
N GLN A 559 -11.64 -17.62 -0.89
CA GLN A 559 -13.09 -17.63 -0.74
C GLN A 559 -13.55 -17.00 0.58
N THR A 560 -12.62 -16.65 1.46
CA THR A 560 -12.91 -16.02 2.75
C THR A 560 -13.53 -14.66 2.52
N LYS A 561 -14.62 -14.39 3.24
CA LYS A 561 -15.36 -13.12 3.19
C LYS A 561 -15.21 -12.35 4.49
N VAL A 562 -15.28 -11.05 4.35
CA VAL A 562 -15.34 -10.14 5.50
C VAL A 562 -16.78 -10.06 5.98
N ASP A 563 -16.98 -10.31 7.28
CA ASP A 563 -18.27 -10.12 7.94
C ASP A 563 -18.40 -8.73 8.55
N TYR A 564 -17.32 -8.22 9.15
CA TYR A 564 -17.27 -6.88 9.73
C TYR A 564 -15.94 -6.22 9.43
N THR A 565 -16.01 -4.94 9.08
CA THR A 565 -14.85 -4.04 9.09
C THR A 565 -15.10 -2.94 10.10
N ILE A 566 -14.15 -2.77 11.00
CA ILE A 566 -14.19 -1.81 12.09
C ILE A 566 -13.00 -0.87 11.94
N VAL A 567 -13.27 0.43 11.89
CA VAL A 567 -12.25 1.48 11.81
C VAL A 567 -12.53 2.50 12.90
N ASP A 568 -11.53 2.87 13.68
CA ASP A 568 -11.67 3.81 14.79
C ASP A 568 -12.78 3.38 15.78
N GLY A 569 -12.91 2.07 15.99
CA GLY A 569 -13.95 1.50 16.86
C GLY A 569 -15.37 1.55 16.29
N LYS A 570 -15.57 2.03 15.07
CA LYS A 570 -16.87 2.12 14.41
C LYS A 570 -17.00 1.00 13.37
N VAL A 571 -18.14 0.33 13.35
CA VAL A 571 -18.46 -0.64 12.29
C VAL A 571 -18.79 0.12 11.02
N VAL A 572 -17.89 0.07 10.04
CA VAL A 572 -18.02 0.74 8.74
C VAL A 572 -18.59 -0.20 7.66
N TYR A 573 -18.53 -1.51 7.92
CA TYR A 573 -19.13 -2.54 7.08
C TYR A 573 -19.63 -3.71 7.95
N GLU A 574 -20.81 -4.23 7.59
CA GLU A 574 -21.44 -5.43 8.15
C GLU A 574 -22.09 -6.21 7.02
N SER A 575 -21.65 -7.46 6.80
CA SER A 575 -22.18 -8.34 5.75
C SER A 575 -23.67 -8.54 5.85
N GLY A 576 -24.39 -8.39 4.75
CA GLY A 576 -25.84 -8.59 4.68
C GLY A 576 -26.69 -7.38 5.11
N LYS A 577 -26.09 -6.22 5.35
CA LYS A 577 -26.78 -4.95 5.62
C LYS A 577 -26.56 -3.93 4.50
#